data_fd3b37603519829cb242eb8a0fdd9dcc
#
_entry.id   fd3b37603519829cb242eb8a0fdd9dcc
#
_cell.length_a   1.000
_cell.length_b   1.000
_cell.length_c   1.000
_cell.angle_alpha   90.00
_cell.angle_beta   90.00
_cell.angle_gamma   90.00
#
_symmetry.space_group_name_H-M   'P 1'
#
loop_
_entity.id
_entity.type
_entity.pdbx_description
1 polymer ?
#
loop_
_entity_poly.entity_id
_entity_poly.type
_entity_poly.pdbx_seq_one_letter_code
_entity_poly.pdbx_strand_id
1 'polypeptide(L)'
;MRERRSGTIVNISSGGARSCPIGAGHYAATKAALEALSACLRKEVQPLGITVMAVEPGAFRTSYKRSLAQSREAISDYAGTVGVRRNEDLTEHGMQPGDPDRAAQAIITAVSSPGTPLLLVLGPDALTWFRNSVKELSADVDAWEQTSLATSFPSESS
;
A
#
# COMPACT_ATOMS: atom_id res chain seq x y z
N MET A 1 -15.18 18.07 10.28
CA MET A 1 -13.90 18.54 9.78
C MET A 1 -14.05 19.74 8.83
N ARG A 2 -14.83 19.61 7.77
CA ARG A 2 -15.00 20.67 6.76
C ARG A 2 -15.43 22.03 7.36
N GLU A 3 -16.44 22.05 8.21
CA GLU A 3 -16.93 23.28 8.89
C GLU A 3 -15.90 23.89 9.84
N ARG A 4 -15.16 23.04 10.58
CA ARG A 4 -14.12 23.47 11.51
C ARG A 4 -12.80 23.85 10.82
N ARG A 5 -12.68 23.60 9.53
CA ARG A 5 -11.45 23.84 8.72
C ARG A 5 -10.22 23.16 9.33
N SER A 6 -10.41 21.99 9.94
CA SER A 6 -9.34 21.22 10.58
C SER A 6 -9.70 19.74 10.75
N GLY A 7 -8.71 18.91 10.75
CA GLY A 7 -8.80 17.48 11.04
C GLY A 7 -7.82 16.65 10.23
N THR A 8 -7.70 15.37 10.60
CA THR A 8 -6.86 14.41 9.89
C THR A 8 -7.64 13.13 9.61
N ILE A 9 -7.53 12.66 8.38
CA ILE A 9 -8.06 11.37 7.93
C ILE A 9 -6.87 10.42 7.78
N VAL A 10 -6.91 9.28 8.47
CA VAL A 10 -5.88 8.24 8.39
C VAL A 10 -6.51 6.98 7.78
N ASN A 11 -6.08 6.62 6.59
CA ASN A 11 -6.52 5.41 5.90
C ASN A 11 -5.48 4.30 6.07
N ILE A 12 -5.91 3.14 6.57
CA ILE A 12 -4.99 2.01 6.76
C ILE A 12 -4.95 1.16 5.49
N SER A 13 -3.86 1.32 4.74
CA SER A 13 -3.50 0.50 3.58
C SER A 13 -2.73 -0.75 4.01
N SER A 14 -1.76 -1.18 3.24
CA SER A 14 -0.89 -2.34 3.52
C SER A 14 0.34 -2.32 2.62
N GLY A 15 1.47 -2.79 3.11
CA GLY A 15 2.62 -3.13 2.27
C GLY A 15 2.30 -4.14 1.16
N GLY A 16 1.20 -4.89 1.31
CA GLY A 16 0.64 -5.76 0.26
C GLY A 16 0.18 -5.03 -1.00
N ALA A 17 -0.08 -3.71 -0.92
CA ALA A 17 -0.34 -2.88 -2.10
C ALA A 17 0.89 -2.75 -3.02
N ARG A 18 2.08 -2.90 -2.45
CA ARG A 18 3.37 -2.82 -3.16
C ARG A 18 3.96 -4.17 -3.50
N SER A 19 3.94 -5.10 -2.53
CA SER A 19 4.51 -6.44 -2.73
C SER A 19 3.66 -7.35 -3.59
N CYS A 20 2.36 -7.03 -3.79
CA CYS A 20 1.41 -7.80 -4.58
C CYS A 20 1.55 -9.32 -4.37
N PRO A 21 1.37 -9.83 -3.13
CA PRO A 21 1.69 -11.23 -2.84
C PRO A 21 0.81 -12.19 -3.63
N ILE A 22 1.40 -13.31 -4.03
CA ILE A 22 0.70 -14.37 -4.78
C ILE A 22 -0.58 -14.77 -4.04
N GLY A 23 -1.68 -14.88 -4.79
CA GLY A 23 -3.01 -15.23 -4.25
C GLY A 23 -3.77 -14.10 -3.55
N ALA A 24 -3.15 -12.93 -3.37
CA ALA A 24 -3.77 -11.78 -2.69
C ALA A 24 -4.16 -10.63 -3.64
N GLY A 25 -4.35 -10.88 -4.93
CA GLY A 25 -4.59 -9.83 -5.94
C GLY A 25 -5.77 -8.92 -5.61
N HIS A 26 -6.91 -9.46 -5.18
CA HIS A 26 -8.07 -8.66 -4.78
C HIS A 26 -7.76 -7.76 -3.57
N TYR A 27 -7.05 -8.29 -2.58
CA TYR A 27 -6.61 -7.53 -1.42
C TYR A 27 -5.64 -6.39 -1.82
N ALA A 28 -4.61 -6.72 -2.60
CA ALA A 28 -3.64 -5.74 -3.10
C ALA A 28 -4.33 -4.62 -3.89
N ALA A 29 -5.27 -4.97 -4.79
CA ALA A 29 -6.05 -4.01 -5.56
C ALA A 29 -6.87 -3.06 -4.68
N THR A 30 -7.55 -3.56 -3.63
CA THR A 30 -8.32 -2.71 -2.72
C THR A 30 -7.43 -1.75 -1.94
N LYS A 31 -6.23 -2.19 -1.53
CA LYS A 31 -5.29 -1.35 -0.77
C LYS A 31 -4.62 -0.33 -1.67
N ALA A 32 -4.24 -0.67 -2.90
CA ALA A 32 -3.73 0.27 -3.89
C ALA A 32 -4.79 1.33 -4.26
N ALA A 33 -6.05 0.92 -4.44
CA ALA A 33 -7.15 1.86 -4.68
C ALA A 33 -7.36 2.84 -3.51
N LEU A 34 -7.23 2.37 -2.26
CA LEU A 34 -7.33 3.22 -1.08
C LEU A 34 -6.22 4.28 -1.03
N GLU A 35 -5.01 3.95 -1.47
CA GLU A 35 -3.89 4.89 -1.54
C GLU A 35 -4.12 5.96 -2.61
N ALA A 36 -4.55 5.54 -3.80
CA ALA A 36 -4.89 6.46 -4.87
C ALA A 36 -6.03 7.42 -4.45
N LEU A 37 -7.09 6.89 -3.81
CA LEU A 37 -8.17 7.68 -3.23
C LEU A 37 -7.64 8.67 -2.19
N SER A 38 -6.75 8.24 -1.30
CA SER A 38 -6.16 9.10 -0.27
C SER A 38 -5.34 10.23 -0.88
N ALA A 39 -4.60 9.95 -1.95
CA ALA A 39 -3.80 10.96 -2.65
C ALA A 39 -4.68 12.01 -3.34
N CYS A 40 -5.78 11.61 -3.98
CA CYS A 40 -6.75 12.52 -4.57
C CYS A 40 -7.44 13.36 -3.48
N LEU A 41 -7.99 12.70 -2.46
CA LEU A 41 -8.69 13.35 -1.35
C LEU A 41 -7.80 14.37 -0.64
N ARG A 42 -6.51 14.07 -0.44
CA ARG A 42 -5.57 15.02 0.17
C ARG A 42 -5.52 16.34 -0.59
N LYS A 43 -5.44 16.28 -1.92
CA LYS A 43 -5.41 17.48 -2.77
C LYS A 43 -6.72 18.29 -2.68
N GLU A 44 -7.85 17.58 -2.64
CA GLU A 44 -9.18 18.19 -2.59
C GLU A 44 -9.47 18.89 -1.24
N VAL A 45 -9.00 18.32 -0.12
CA VAL A 45 -9.35 18.82 1.22
C VAL A 45 -8.25 19.67 1.87
N GLN A 46 -7.05 19.71 1.29
CA GLN A 46 -5.95 20.55 1.78
C GLN A 46 -6.35 22.04 1.93
N PRO A 47 -7.04 22.67 0.96
CA PRO A 47 -7.50 24.06 1.11
C PRO A 47 -8.52 24.26 2.24
N LEU A 48 -9.08 23.16 2.75
CA LEU A 48 -10.02 23.13 3.87
C LEU A 48 -9.32 22.93 5.22
N GLY A 49 -7.98 22.91 5.27
CA GLY A 49 -7.23 22.65 6.49
C GLY A 49 -7.35 21.21 6.99
N ILE A 50 -7.71 20.27 6.11
CA ILE A 50 -7.83 18.84 6.44
C ILE A 50 -6.63 18.10 5.85
N THR A 51 -6.00 17.27 6.66
CA THR A 51 -4.88 16.42 6.26
C THR A 51 -5.37 14.99 5.97
N VAL A 52 -4.79 14.33 4.97
CA VAL A 52 -5.04 12.92 4.68
C VAL A 52 -3.71 12.18 4.65
N MET A 53 -3.66 11.03 5.30
CA MET A 53 -2.50 10.14 5.35
C MET A 53 -2.95 8.70 5.09
N ALA A 54 -2.24 7.99 4.23
CA ALA A 54 -2.32 6.55 4.11
C ALA A 54 -1.20 5.90 4.94
N VAL A 55 -1.49 4.78 5.58
CA VAL A 55 -0.51 4.00 6.34
C VAL A 55 -0.35 2.65 5.65
N GLU A 56 0.88 2.26 5.31
CA GLU A 56 1.24 0.96 4.75
C GLU A 56 1.96 0.11 5.82
N PRO A 57 1.24 -0.66 6.66
CA PRO A 57 1.89 -1.60 7.57
C PRO A 57 2.44 -2.82 6.82
N GLY A 58 3.59 -3.30 7.24
CA GLY A 58 4.09 -4.62 6.93
C GLY A 58 3.41 -5.72 7.78
N ALA A 59 4.16 -6.72 8.18
CA ALA A 59 3.66 -7.83 8.98
C ALA A 59 3.64 -7.48 10.46
N PHE A 60 2.47 -7.11 10.97
CA PHE A 60 2.23 -6.81 12.39
C PHE A 60 1.48 -7.95 13.07
N ARG A 61 1.77 -8.16 14.36
CA ARG A 61 1.17 -9.21 15.18
C ARG A 61 -0.25 -8.83 15.61
N THR A 62 -1.21 -9.12 14.74
CA THR A 62 -2.64 -8.83 14.93
C THR A 62 -3.49 -10.08 14.66
N SER A 63 -4.80 -9.97 14.82
CA SER A 63 -5.75 -11.04 14.47
C SER A 63 -6.00 -11.17 12.95
N TYR A 64 -5.35 -10.36 12.10
CA TYR A 64 -5.59 -10.31 10.66
C TYR A 64 -5.54 -11.70 9.99
N LYS A 65 -4.50 -12.49 10.24
CA LYS A 65 -4.37 -13.83 9.64
C LYS A 65 -5.50 -14.80 10.03
N ARG A 66 -6.12 -14.61 11.19
CA ARG A 66 -7.30 -15.41 11.61
C ARG A 66 -8.56 -15.08 10.81
N SER A 67 -8.63 -13.89 10.26
CA SER A 67 -9.80 -13.39 9.53
C SER A 67 -9.68 -13.57 8.02
N LEU A 68 -8.59 -14.21 7.53
CA LEU A 68 -8.40 -14.46 6.10
C LEU A 68 -9.43 -15.45 5.58
N ALA A 69 -10.25 -15.01 4.64
CA ALA A 69 -11.13 -15.90 3.89
C ALA A 69 -10.35 -16.49 2.72
N GLN A 70 -10.36 -17.81 2.63
CA GLN A 70 -9.76 -18.55 1.51
C GLN A 70 -10.85 -19.16 0.64
N SER A 71 -10.60 -19.32 -0.67
CA SER A 71 -11.52 -20.02 -1.56
C SER A 71 -11.71 -21.47 -1.06
N ARG A 72 -12.93 -22.01 -1.20
CA ARG A 72 -13.25 -23.39 -0.77
C ARG A 72 -12.54 -24.43 -1.62
N GLU A 73 -12.43 -24.17 -2.92
CA GLU A 73 -11.81 -25.08 -3.88
C GLU A 73 -10.39 -24.63 -4.22
N ALA A 74 -9.46 -25.58 -4.29
CA ALA A 74 -8.11 -25.40 -4.78
C ALA A 74 -8.04 -25.92 -6.22
N ILE A 75 -7.54 -25.09 -7.14
CA ILE A 75 -7.29 -25.48 -8.51
C ILE A 75 -5.87 -26.06 -8.58
N SER A 76 -5.75 -27.30 -9.05
CA SER A 76 -4.47 -28.05 -9.08
C SER A 76 -3.34 -27.34 -9.82
N ASP A 77 -3.65 -26.62 -10.89
CA ASP A 77 -2.69 -25.88 -11.72
C ASP A 77 -1.96 -24.78 -10.94
N TYR A 78 -2.55 -24.27 -9.86
CA TYR A 78 -1.97 -23.25 -8.98
C TYR A 78 -1.33 -23.81 -7.70
N ALA A 79 -1.24 -25.14 -7.56
CA ALA A 79 -0.69 -25.77 -6.35
C ALA A 79 0.74 -25.33 -6.03
N GLY A 80 1.59 -25.14 -7.06
CA GLY A 80 2.98 -24.72 -6.94
C GLY A 80 3.18 -23.23 -6.64
N THR A 81 2.13 -22.41 -6.69
CA THR A 81 2.18 -20.96 -6.45
C THR A 81 1.24 -20.56 -5.33
N VAL A 82 -0.03 -20.39 -5.61
CA VAL A 82 -1.06 -20.00 -4.62
C VAL A 82 -1.19 -21.06 -3.52
N GLY A 83 -1.05 -22.34 -3.85
CA GLY A 83 -1.13 -23.44 -2.88
C GLY A 83 -0.04 -23.38 -1.82
N VAL A 84 1.20 -23.08 -2.21
CA VAL A 84 2.33 -22.88 -1.27
C VAL A 84 2.05 -21.71 -0.35
N ARG A 85 1.68 -20.56 -0.90
CA ARG A 85 1.38 -19.34 -0.13
C ARG A 85 0.25 -19.55 0.88
N ARG A 86 -0.76 -20.30 0.48
CA ARG A 86 -1.91 -20.63 1.32
C ARG A 86 -1.52 -21.41 2.57
N ASN A 87 -0.57 -22.33 2.46
CA ASN A 87 -0.05 -23.10 3.59
C ASN A 87 0.80 -22.24 4.53
N GLU A 88 1.64 -21.35 3.99
CA GLU A 88 2.45 -20.41 4.77
C GLU A 88 1.56 -19.48 5.63
N ASP A 89 0.48 -18.93 5.06
CA ASP A 89 -0.45 -18.07 5.79
C ASP A 89 -1.11 -18.74 6.99
N LEU A 90 -1.30 -20.07 6.94
CA LEU A 90 -1.86 -20.85 8.05
C LEU A 90 -0.86 -21.09 9.19
N THR A 91 0.44 -21.20 8.88
CA THR A 91 1.48 -21.59 9.84
C THR A 91 2.16 -20.42 10.56
N GLU A 92 2.20 -19.23 9.99
CA GLU A 92 2.94 -18.08 10.51
C GLU A 92 2.14 -17.17 11.47
N HIS A 93 1.00 -17.64 11.97
CA HIS A 93 0.17 -16.81 12.86
C HIS A 93 0.86 -16.55 14.21
N GLY A 94 0.93 -15.26 14.60
CA GLY A 94 1.51 -14.83 15.88
C GLY A 94 3.04 -14.69 15.89
N MET A 95 3.71 -14.96 14.77
CA MET A 95 5.18 -14.85 14.60
C MET A 95 5.62 -13.54 13.93
N GLN A 96 4.67 -12.67 13.54
CA GLN A 96 4.97 -11.43 12.84
C GLN A 96 5.88 -10.52 13.71
N PRO A 97 6.87 -9.84 13.09
CA PRO A 97 7.85 -9.03 13.82
C PRO A 97 7.28 -7.70 14.32
N GLY A 98 6.25 -7.17 13.66
CA GLY A 98 5.71 -5.85 13.97
C GLY A 98 4.87 -5.84 15.25
N ASP A 99 5.08 -4.80 16.06
CA ASP A 99 4.36 -4.50 17.29
C ASP A 99 3.25 -3.49 17.00
N PRO A 100 1.96 -3.86 17.17
CA PRO A 100 0.83 -2.99 16.89
C PRO A 100 0.80 -1.71 17.73
N ASP A 101 1.25 -1.77 18.99
CA ASP A 101 1.25 -0.61 19.89
C ASP A 101 2.29 0.42 19.44
N ARG A 102 3.46 -0.06 18.99
CA ARG A 102 4.47 0.81 18.38
C ARG A 102 4.01 1.40 17.05
N ALA A 103 3.27 0.64 16.26
CA ALA A 103 2.66 1.16 15.03
C ALA A 103 1.65 2.27 15.34
N ALA A 104 0.79 2.09 16.34
CA ALA A 104 -0.15 3.10 16.78
C ALA A 104 0.56 4.38 17.24
N GLN A 105 1.64 4.24 18.03
CA GLN A 105 2.45 5.38 18.47
C GLN A 105 3.11 6.12 17.30
N ALA A 106 3.60 5.40 16.28
CA ALA A 106 4.17 6.01 15.08
C ALA A 106 3.13 6.78 14.28
N ILE A 107 1.90 6.26 14.18
CA ILE A 107 0.77 6.95 13.54
C ILE A 107 0.44 8.24 14.29
N ILE A 108 0.33 8.19 15.62
CA ILE A 108 0.07 9.37 16.47
C ILE A 108 1.17 10.42 16.26
N THR A 109 2.43 10.00 16.26
CA THR A 109 3.57 10.90 16.01
C THR A 109 3.48 11.57 14.65
N ALA A 110 3.17 10.82 13.59
CA ALA A 110 3.05 11.36 12.24
C ALA A 110 1.87 12.35 12.11
N VAL A 111 0.72 12.03 12.71
CA VAL A 111 -0.47 12.92 12.71
C VAL A 111 -0.22 14.21 13.48
N SER A 112 0.56 14.15 14.57
CA SER A 112 0.89 15.30 15.41
C SER A 112 2.02 16.15 14.83
N SER A 113 2.70 15.69 13.79
CA SER A 113 3.79 16.41 13.13
C SER A 113 3.25 17.50 12.19
N PRO A 114 3.89 18.68 12.14
CA PRO A 114 3.55 19.71 11.14
C PRO A 114 3.68 19.23 9.69
N GLY A 115 4.51 18.23 9.44
CA GLY A 115 4.78 17.64 8.13
C GLY A 115 4.14 16.25 7.96
N THR A 116 2.88 16.05 8.36
CA THR A 116 2.18 14.76 8.16
C THR A 116 2.36 14.23 6.74
N PRO A 117 2.97 13.05 6.54
CA PRO A 117 3.22 12.51 5.20
C PRO A 117 1.91 12.11 4.51
N LEU A 118 1.93 12.02 3.16
CA LEU A 118 0.84 11.36 2.43
C LEU A 118 0.83 9.86 2.71
N LEU A 119 2.01 9.26 2.79
CA LEU A 119 2.20 7.83 3.00
C LEU A 119 3.17 7.58 4.15
N LEU A 120 2.73 6.80 5.12
CA LEU A 120 3.53 6.33 6.24
C LEU A 120 3.74 4.81 6.13
N VAL A 121 4.95 4.40 5.75
CA VAL A 121 5.32 2.99 5.66
C VAL A 121 5.85 2.51 7.02
N LEU A 122 5.28 1.43 7.55
CA LEU A 122 5.61 0.89 8.87
C LEU A 122 6.11 -0.55 8.79
N GLY A 123 7.28 -0.76 9.37
CA GLY A 123 7.97 -2.05 9.43
C GLY A 123 9.10 -2.17 8.40
N PRO A 124 10.18 -2.91 8.75
CA PRO A 124 11.35 -3.07 7.87
C PRO A 124 11.02 -3.85 6.58
N ASP A 125 10.09 -4.78 6.65
CA ASP A 125 9.56 -5.56 5.55
C ASP A 125 8.80 -4.65 4.55
N ALA A 126 7.85 -3.85 5.02
CA ALA A 126 7.12 -2.90 4.19
C ALA A 126 8.05 -1.85 3.55
N LEU A 127 9.05 -1.34 4.28
CA LEU A 127 10.06 -0.45 3.72
C LEU A 127 10.85 -1.10 2.58
N THR A 128 11.20 -2.36 2.73
CA THR A 128 11.90 -3.14 1.71
C THR A 128 11.02 -3.35 0.48
N TRP A 129 9.78 -3.78 0.67
CA TRP A 129 8.82 -3.98 -0.42
C TRP A 129 8.56 -2.68 -1.18
N PHE A 130 8.34 -1.59 -0.47
CA PHE A 130 8.12 -0.27 -1.07
C PHE A 130 9.31 0.15 -1.94
N ARG A 131 10.54 0.08 -1.40
CA ARG A 131 11.74 0.48 -2.13
C ARG A 131 11.99 -0.38 -3.37
N ASN A 132 11.79 -1.69 -3.26
CA ASN A 132 11.94 -2.61 -4.39
C ASN A 132 10.90 -2.31 -5.47
N SER A 133 9.63 -2.15 -5.10
CA SER A 133 8.55 -1.82 -6.06
C SER A 133 8.84 -0.51 -6.80
N VAL A 134 9.26 0.54 -6.11
CA VAL A 134 9.62 1.83 -6.73
C VAL A 134 10.79 1.66 -7.70
N LYS A 135 11.81 0.89 -7.30
CA LYS A 135 12.98 0.63 -8.15
C LYS A 135 12.62 -0.14 -9.41
N GLU A 136 11.80 -1.18 -9.29
CA GLU A 136 11.35 -2.01 -10.42
C GLU A 136 10.49 -1.19 -11.38
N LEU A 137 9.50 -0.46 -10.88
CA LEU A 137 8.65 0.39 -11.69
C LEU A 137 9.43 1.51 -12.40
N SER A 138 10.42 2.12 -11.73
CA SER A 138 11.28 3.12 -12.35
C SER A 138 12.09 2.51 -13.49
N ALA A 139 12.68 1.34 -13.29
CA ALA A 139 13.45 0.66 -14.31
C ALA A 139 12.60 0.30 -15.55
N ASP A 140 11.36 -0.14 -15.34
CA ASP A 140 10.43 -0.40 -16.45
C ASP A 140 10.08 0.88 -17.23
N VAL A 141 9.82 1.97 -16.53
CA VAL A 141 9.57 3.29 -17.17
C VAL A 141 10.78 3.74 -17.96
N ASP A 142 11.98 3.66 -17.39
CA ASP A 142 13.22 4.07 -18.05
C ASP A 142 13.50 3.21 -19.30
N ALA A 143 13.25 1.91 -19.23
CA ALA A 143 13.44 0.98 -20.36
C ALA A 143 12.50 1.26 -21.53
N TRP A 144 11.32 1.82 -21.28
CA TRP A 144 10.30 2.10 -22.30
C TRP A 144 10.10 3.59 -22.57
N GLU A 145 10.98 4.46 -22.07
CA GLU A 145 10.86 5.93 -22.21
C GLU A 145 10.68 6.35 -23.66
N GLN A 146 11.53 5.89 -24.58
CA GLN A 146 11.47 6.28 -26.00
C GLN A 146 10.15 5.87 -26.65
N THR A 147 9.64 4.68 -26.33
CA THR A 147 8.33 4.21 -26.81
C THR A 147 7.21 5.11 -26.27
N SER A 148 7.29 5.49 -25.00
CA SER A 148 6.30 6.36 -24.38
C SER A 148 6.29 7.75 -24.99
N LEU A 149 7.45 8.33 -25.23
CA LEU A 149 7.60 9.65 -25.87
C LEU A 149 7.10 9.66 -27.34
N ALA A 150 7.28 8.54 -28.05
CA ALA A 150 6.81 8.41 -29.44
C ALA A 150 5.27 8.40 -29.60
N THR A 151 4.51 8.38 -28.53
CA THR A 151 3.04 8.45 -28.55
C THR A 151 2.50 9.89 -28.71
N SER A 152 3.36 10.89 -28.63
CA SER A 152 2.97 12.29 -28.85
C SER A 152 2.75 12.59 -30.34
N PHE A 153 1.88 13.53 -30.64
CA PHE A 153 1.79 14.05 -31.99
C PHE A 153 3.13 14.66 -32.41
N PRO A 154 3.54 14.53 -33.70
CA PRO A 154 4.72 15.24 -34.19
C PRO A 154 4.58 16.75 -33.92
N SER A 155 5.66 17.39 -33.45
CA SER A 155 5.69 18.84 -33.34
C SER A 155 5.47 19.44 -34.75
N GLU A 156 4.43 20.24 -34.92
CA GLU A 156 4.25 21.00 -36.15
C GLU A 156 5.51 21.86 -36.35
N SER A 157 6.23 21.58 -37.42
CA SER A 157 7.38 22.38 -37.84
C SER A 157 6.85 23.75 -38.24
N SER A 158 7.09 24.76 -37.40
CA SER A 158 6.82 26.17 -37.72
C SER A 158 7.80 26.69 -38.74
#